data_eaa9197352d2fbd78441a7f17d505979
#
_entry.id   eaa9197352d2fbd78441a7f17d505979
#
_cell.length_a   1.000
_cell.length_b   1.000
_cell.length_c   1.000
_cell.angle_alpha   90.00
_cell.angle_beta   90.00
_cell.angle_gamma   90.00
#
_symmetry.space_group_name_H-M   'P 1'
#
loop_
_entity.id
_entity.type
_entity.pdbx_description
1 polymer ?
#
loop_
_entity_poly.entity_id
_entity_poly.type
_entity_poly.pdbx_seq_one_letter_code
_entity_poly.pdbx_strand_id
1 'polypeptide(L)'
;MSDNIKTVAEHLIDFLQRREVKHVFGLCGHTNIAVLAALSKSPIDFITVRHEQIASHAADAYARVTGKASVVLSHLSPGLTNCATGVANAALDCIPMVVIAGDIPTHYYGKHPHQEVNLHSDASQYEIYKPFVKRAWRVDRADLIAEILEKAFHLAESGQPGPVLVNVPMDIFSEVISSDTFDRILDNMRSIIKPSIDDHTARDIITKLANSKNPVSYVGGGILLFIVIL
;
A
#
# COMPACT_ATOMS: atom_id res chain seq x y z
N MET A 1 -32.69 9.98 -1.38
CA MET A 1 -31.75 10.43 -0.33
C MET A 1 -30.99 9.27 0.34
N SER A 2 -31.04 8.05 -0.21
CA SER A 2 -30.39 6.85 0.41
C SER A 2 -29.06 6.42 -0.26
N ASP A 3 -28.58 7.16 -1.25
CA ASP A 3 -27.45 6.69 -2.10
C ASP A 3 -26.08 7.26 -1.72
N ASN A 4 -25.96 7.97 -0.61
CA ASN A 4 -24.73 8.69 -0.26
C ASN A 4 -24.00 8.12 0.97
N ILE A 5 -24.29 6.86 1.34
CA ILE A 5 -23.63 6.18 2.45
C ILE A 5 -23.13 4.80 2.01
N LYS A 6 -21.91 4.48 2.37
CA LYS A 6 -21.26 3.19 2.09
C LYS A 6 -20.45 2.74 3.31
N THR A 7 -20.16 1.46 3.39
CA THR A 7 -19.21 0.97 4.38
C THR A 7 -17.79 1.44 4.05
N VAL A 8 -16.92 1.51 5.05
CA VAL A 8 -15.49 1.80 4.85
C VAL A 8 -14.86 0.83 3.86
N ALA A 9 -15.24 -0.45 3.90
CA ALA A 9 -14.76 -1.45 2.93
C ALA A 9 -15.18 -1.12 1.50
N GLU A 10 -16.43 -0.68 1.27
CA GLU A 10 -16.88 -0.25 -0.06
C GLU A 10 -16.16 1.01 -0.53
N HIS A 11 -15.96 1.99 0.34
CA HIS A 11 -15.17 3.18 0.03
C HIS A 11 -13.71 2.84 -0.29
N LEU A 12 -13.10 1.90 0.42
CA LEU A 12 -11.76 1.40 0.11
C LEU A 12 -11.70 0.88 -1.33
N ILE A 13 -12.68 0.08 -1.74
CA ILE A 13 -12.71 -0.47 -3.10
C ILE A 13 -12.93 0.62 -4.14
N ASP A 14 -13.81 1.59 -3.89
CA ASP A 14 -13.98 2.76 -4.77
C ASP A 14 -12.66 3.53 -4.92
N PHE A 15 -11.91 3.71 -3.83
CA PHE A 15 -10.59 4.34 -3.86
C PHE A 15 -9.62 3.55 -4.76
N LEU A 16 -9.54 2.24 -4.56
CA LEU A 16 -8.64 1.39 -5.35
C LEU A 16 -9.00 1.43 -6.84
N GLN A 17 -10.29 1.47 -7.18
CA GLN A 17 -10.74 1.61 -8.57
C GLN A 17 -10.32 2.94 -9.18
N ARG A 18 -10.49 4.05 -8.46
CA ARG A 18 -10.05 5.39 -8.92
C ARG A 18 -8.52 5.48 -9.07
N ARG A 19 -7.77 4.70 -8.29
CA ARG A 19 -6.31 4.54 -8.43
C ARG A 19 -5.93 3.58 -9.56
N GLU A 20 -6.91 3.04 -10.31
CA GLU A 20 -6.72 2.07 -11.39
C GLU A 20 -6.04 0.77 -10.93
N VAL A 21 -6.20 0.40 -9.67
CA VAL A 21 -5.74 -0.90 -9.15
C VAL A 21 -6.53 -2.00 -9.85
N LYS A 22 -5.83 -2.94 -10.47
CA LYS A 22 -6.44 -4.07 -11.20
C LYS A 22 -6.44 -5.35 -10.38
N HIS A 23 -5.46 -5.52 -9.51
CA HIS A 23 -5.27 -6.75 -8.75
C HIS A 23 -4.98 -6.44 -7.29
N VAL A 24 -5.58 -7.21 -6.40
CA VAL A 24 -5.25 -7.26 -4.97
C VAL A 24 -4.76 -8.66 -4.66
N PHE A 25 -3.56 -8.78 -4.12
CA PHE A 25 -2.95 -10.07 -3.79
C PHE A 25 -3.16 -10.38 -2.32
N GLY A 26 -3.58 -11.60 -1.97
CA GLY A 26 -3.79 -11.89 -0.56
C GLY A 26 -4.38 -13.24 -0.23
N LEU A 27 -4.70 -13.39 1.04
CA LEU A 27 -5.38 -14.55 1.59
C LEU A 27 -6.59 -14.08 2.42
N CYS A 28 -7.69 -14.82 2.30
CA CYS A 28 -8.89 -14.50 3.06
C CYS A 28 -8.71 -14.80 4.55
N GLY A 29 -9.32 -13.96 5.39
CA GLY A 29 -9.41 -14.18 6.82
C GLY A 29 -10.59 -13.39 7.39
N HIS A 30 -11.00 -13.69 8.62
CA HIS A 30 -12.24 -13.10 9.17
C HIS A 30 -12.18 -11.58 9.29
N THR A 31 -11.02 -10.97 9.54
CA THR A 31 -10.92 -9.52 9.69
C THR A 31 -10.99 -8.74 8.37
N ASN A 32 -10.87 -9.40 7.23
CA ASN A 32 -10.96 -8.76 5.93
C ASN A 32 -12.20 -9.16 5.10
N ILE A 33 -13.16 -9.88 5.69
CA ILE A 33 -14.38 -10.36 5.01
C ILE A 33 -15.17 -9.20 4.38
N ALA A 34 -15.31 -8.07 5.06
CA ALA A 34 -16.03 -6.92 4.53
C ALA A 34 -15.36 -6.39 3.25
N VAL A 35 -14.03 -6.35 3.22
CA VAL A 35 -13.26 -5.95 2.02
C VAL A 35 -13.45 -6.96 0.90
N LEU A 36 -13.41 -8.25 1.18
CA LEU A 36 -13.63 -9.31 0.18
C LEU A 36 -15.06 -9.26 -0.39
N ALA A 37 -16.06 -8.97 0.46
CA ALA A 37 -17.43 -8.79 0.02
C ALA A 37 -17.60 -7.55 -0.90
N ALA A 38 -16.88 -6.47 -0.65
CA ALA A 38 -16.85 -5.30 -1.53
C ALA A 38 -16.07 -5.59 -2.83
N LEU A 39 -14.93 -6.28 -2.75
CA LEU A 39 -14.14 -6.70 -3.91
C LEU A 39 -14.94 -7.58 -4.86
N SER A 40 -15.77 -8.50 -4.36
CA SER A 40 -16.58 -9.40 -5.19
C SER A 40 -17.60 -8.68 -6.08
N LYS A 41 -17.91 -7.43 -5.78
CA LYS A 41 -18.82 -6.56 -6.56
C LYS A 41 -18.05 -5.57 -7.47
N SER A 42 -16.74 -5.64 -7.51
CA SER A 42 -15.87 -4.72 -8.22
C SER A 42 -15.18 -5.38 -9.42
N PRO A 43 -14.64 -4.62 -10.36
CA PRO A 43 -13.82 -5.16 -11.45
C PRO A 43 -12.38 -5.50 -11.04
N ILE A 44 -12.03 -5.37 -9.76
CA ILE A 44 -10.69 -5.66 -9.25
C ILE A 44 -10.57 -7.17 -8.99
N ASP A 45 -9.57 -7.80 -9.59
CA ASP A 45 -9.30 -9.22 -9.36
C ASP A 45 -8.63 -9.45 -8.01
N PHE A 46 -9.22 -10.30 -7.18
CA PHE A 46 -8.56 -10.79 -5.97
C PHE A 46 -7.74 -12.05 -6.29
N ILE A 47 -6.43 -11.90 -6.30
CA ILE A 47 -5.49 -13.00 -6.55
C ILE A 47 -5.23 -13.72 -5.24
N THR A 48 -6.03 -14.76 -5.00
CA THR A 48 -5.90 -15.57 -3.80
C THR A 48 -4.68 -16.48 -3.87
N VAL A 49 -3.93 -16.54 -2.80
CA VAL A 49 -2.72 -17.37 -2.67
C VAL A 49 -2.88 -18.41 -1.56
N ARG A 50 -1.92 -19.31 -1.41
CA ARG A 50 -1.93 -20.33 -0.34
C ARG A 50 -1.07 -19.97 0.87
N HIS A 51 -0.30 -18.88 0.76
CA HIS A 51 0.53 -18.35 1.82
C HIS A 51 0.81 -16.88 1.52
N GLU A 52 0.73 -16.01 2.50
CA GLU A 52 0.80 -14.55 2.30
C GLU A 52 2.18 -14.07 1.81
N GLN A 53 3.24 -14.82 2.05
CA GLN A 53 4.55 -14.54 1.47
C GLN A 53 4.49 -14.57 -0.07
N ILE A 54 3.70 -15.48 -0.65
CA ILE A 54 3.50 -15.53 -2.11
C ILE A 54 2.78 -14.27 -2.57
N ALA A 55 1.78 -13.79 -1.81
CA ALA A 55 1.06 -12.56 -2.15
C ALA A 55 1.99 -11.35 -2.18
N SER A 56 2.84 -11.20 -1.16
CA SER A 56 3.77 -10.07 -1.08
C SER A 56 4.85 -10.11 -2.17
N HIS A 57 5.39 -11.28 -2.53
CA HIS A 57 6.33 -11.39 -3.66
C HIS A 57 5.65 -11.20 -5.02
N ALA A 58 4.42 -11.68 -5.20
CA ALA A 58 3.65 -11.44 -6.42
C ALA A 58 3.33 -9.94 -6.60
N ALA A 59 2.95 -9.27 -5.51
CA ALA A 59 2.72 -7.84 -5.49
C ALA A 59 4.01 -7.04 -5.79
N ASP A 60 5.15 -7.45 -5.22
CA ASP A 60 6.47 -6.87 -5.51
C ASP A 60 6.79 -6.97 -7.02
N ALA A 61 6.67 -8.18 -7.59
CA ALA A 61 6.91 -8.40 -9.01
C ALA A 61 5.95 -7.58 -9.89
N TYR A 62 4.67 -7.52 -9.53
CA TYR A 62 3.67 -6.71 -10.25
C TYR A 62 4.03 -5.23 -10.26
N ALA A 63 4.43 -4.68 -9.11
CA ALA A 63 4.84 -3.27 -9.02
C ALA A 63 6.09 -2.97 -9.86
N ARG A 64 7.07 -3.89 -9.93
CA ARG A 64 8.25 -3.76 -10.79
C ARG A 64 7.88 -3.67 -12.27
N VAL A 65 6.93 -4.48 -12.72
CA VAL A 65 6.51 -4.52 -14.13
C VAL A 65 5.63 -3.34 -14.51
N THR A 66 4.74 -2.92 -13.60
CA THR A 66 3.76 -1.86 -13.90
C THR A 66 4.24 -0.45 -13.58
N GLY A 67 5.23 -0.32 -12.70
CA GLY A 67 5.68 0.98 -12.17
C GLY A 67 4.67 1.67 -11.26
N LYS A 68 3.62 0.98 -10.83
CA LYS A 68 2.56 1.46 -9.93
C LYS A 68 2.61 0.73 -8.60
N ALA A 69 2.09 1.35 -7.55
CA ALA A 69 1.96 0.70 -6.26
C ALA A 69 1.03 -0.53 -6.35
N SER A 70 1.52 -1.67 -5.89
CA SER A 70 0.74 -2.90 -5.74
C SER A 70 0.00 -2.93 -4.42
N VAL A 71 -1.05 -3.77 -4.32
CA VAL A 71 -1.87 -3.89 -3.11
C VAL A 71 -1.84 -5.32 -2.60
N VAL A 72 -1.49 -5.48 -1.31
CA VAL A 72 -1.59 -6.74 -0.57
C VAL A 72 -2.69 -6.62 0.46
N LEU A 73 -3.59 -7.60 0.52
CA LEU A 73 -4.60 -7.73 1.56
C LEU A 73 -4.22 -8.86 2.50
N SER A 74 -3.99 -8.53 3.76
CA SER A 74 -3.53 -9.46 4.79
C SER A 74 -4.52 -9.55 5.96
N HIS A 75 -4.43 -10.64 6.71
CA HIS A 75 -5.29 -10.92 7.85
C HIS A 75 -4.50 -11.09 9.13
N LEU A 76 -4.73 -10.18 10.08
CA LEU A 76 -4.14 -10.19 11.43
C LEU A 76 -2.63 -10.43 11.46
N SER A 77 -2.11 -10.71 12.64
CA SER A 77 -0.68 -10.91 12.86
C SER A 77 -0.09 -12.10 12.11
N PRO A 78 -0.75 -13.27 12.00
CA PRO A 78 -0.20 -14.36 11.19
C PRO A 78 -0.01 -13.98 9.72
N GLY A 79 -1.00 -13.31 9.12
CA GLY A 79 -0.90 -12.85 7.74
C GLY A 79 0.19 -11.79 7.56
N LEU A 80 0.31 -10.85 8.48
CA LEU A 80 1.37 -9.85 8.43
C LEU A 80 2.75 -10.46 8.60
N THR A 81 2.96 -11.34 9.59
CA THR A 81 4.26 -12.00 9.79
C THR A 81 4.65 -12.87 8.59
N ASN A 82 3.68 -13.54 7.96
CA ASN A 82 3.91 -14.31 6.74
C ASN A 82 4.25 -13.41 5.53
N CYS A 83 3.66 -12.23 5.40
CA CYS A 83 3.98 -11.26 4.36
C CYS A 83 5.36 -10.61 4.52
N ALA A 84 5.91 -10.59 5.73
CA ALA A 84 7.03 -9.73 6.11
C ALA A 84 8.24 -9.86 5.18
N THR A 85 8.61 -11.07 4.76
CA THR A 85 9.76 -11.29 3.86
C THR A 85 9.61 -10.56 2.52
N GLY A 86 8.44 -10.68 1.87
CA GLY A 86 8.22 -10.02 0.59
C GLY A 86 8.10 -8.51 0.72
N VAL A 87 7.51 -8.02 1.81
CA VAL A 87 7.44 -6.57 2.10
C VAL A 87 8.82 -5.99 2.40
N ALA A 88 9.66 -6.71 3.16
CA ALA A 88 11.04 -6.31 3.41
C ALA A 88 11.87 -6.31 2.11
N ASN A 89 11.67 -7.28 1.21
CA ASN A 89 12.28 -7.29 -0.11
C ASN A 89 11.88 -6.04 -0.92
N ALA A 90 10.60 -5.70 -0.97
CA ALA A 90 10.12 -4.49 -1.62
C ALA A 90 10.73 -3.21 -1.00
N ALA A 91 10.91 -3.19 0.33
CA ALA A 91 11.53 -2.06 1.02
C ALA A 91 12.99 -1.85 0.61
N LEU A 92 13.77 -2.92 0.55
CA LEU A 92 15.20 -2.87 0.18
C LEU A 92 15.41 -2.41 -1.26
N ASP A 93 14.50 -2.81 -2.16
CA ASP A 93 14.57 -2.47 -3.58
C ASP A 93 13.75 -1.23 -3.96
N CYS A 94 13.19 -0.52 -2.98
CA CYS A 94 12.40 0.70 -3.21
C CYS A 94 11.17 0.46 -4.12
N ILE A 95 10.48 -0.65 -3.94
CA ILE A 95 9.31 -1.03 -4.73
C ILE A 95 8.03 -0.55 -4.04
N PRO A 96 7.17 0.23 -4.72
CA PRO A 96 5.96 0.76 -4.11
C PRO A 96 4.93 -0.36 -3.84
N MET A 97 4.48 -0.46 -2.60
CA MET A 97 3.51 -1.45 -2.18
C MET A 97 2.64 -0.89 -1.04
N VAL A 98 1.34 -1.13 -1.10
CA VAL A 98 0.40 -0.81 -0.02
C VAL A 98 -0.11 -2.11 0.58
N VAL A 99 0.29 -2.40 1.80
CA VAL A 99 -0.23 -3.52 2.57
C VAL A 99 -1.43 -3.04 3.36
N ILE A 100 -2.60 -3.63 3.12
CA ILE A 100 -3.83 -3.39 3.87
C ILE A 100 -4.06 -4.61 4.75
N ALA A 101 -4.05 -4.42 6.05
CA ALA A 101 -4.21 -5.51 7.00
C ALA A 101 -5.48 -5.32 7.83
N GLY A 102 -6.29 -6.37 7.91
CA GLY A 102 -7.36 -6.41 8.89
C GLY A 102 -6.80 -6.60 10.30
N ASP A 103 -7.35 -5.86 11.27
CA ASP A 103 -6.99 -5.95 12.68
C ASP A 103 -8.18 -6.43 13.52
N ILE A 104 -7.90 -6.75 14.78
CA ILE A 104 -8.95 -7.05 15.75
C ILE A 104 -9.93 -5.89 15.88
N PRO A 105 -11.20 -6.15 16.23
CA PRO A 105 -12.14 -5.08 16.54
C PRO A 105 -11.64 -4.16 17.66
N THR A 106 -11.95 -2.87 17.55
CA THR A 106 -11.48 -1.85 18.51
C THR A 106 -11.85 -2.14 19.96
N HIS A 107 -13.00 -2.77 20.21
CA HIS A 107 -13.45 -3.13 21.55
C HIS A 107 -12.65 -4.29 22.20
N TYR A 108 -11.75 -4.94 21.44
CA TYR A 108 -10.81 -5.95 21.96
C TYR A 108 -9.43 -5.40 22.28
N TYR A 109 -9.15 -4.14 22.01
CA TYR A 109 -7.85 -3.57 22.33
C TYR A 109 -7.49 -3.75 23.80
N GLY A 110 -6.25 -4.20 24.06
CA GLY A 110 -5.77 -4.52 25.41
C GLY A 110 -6.31 -5.81 26.02
N LYS A 111 -7.11 -6.61 25.26
CA LYS A 111 -7.68 -7.87 25.76
C LYS A 111 -7.01 -9.11 25.18
N HIS A 112 -5.99 -8.94 24.35
CA HIS A 112 -5.18 -10.01 23.74
C HIS A 112 -6.01 -11.13 23.09
N PRO A 113 -6.89 -10.82 22.14
CA PRO A 113 -7.69 -11.84 21.47
C PRO A 113 -6.83 -12.76 20.60
N HIS A 114 -7.44 -13.84 20.14
CA HIS A 114 -6.81 -14.82 19.28
C HIS A 114 -6.17 -14.20 18.04
N GLN A 115 -4.95 -14.64 17.71
CA GLN A 115 -4.15 -14.21 16.56
C GLN A 115 -3.61 -12.75 16.61
N GLU A 116 -3.72 -12.05 17.71
CA GLU A 116 -3.05 -10.79 17.90
C GLU A 116 -1.66 -11.00 18.52
N VAL A 117 -0.62 -10.43 17.89
CA VAL A 117 0.72 -10.38 18.48
C VAL A 117 0.83 -9.14 19.36
N ASN A 118 0.63 -9.34 20.67
CA ASN A 118 0.61 -8.27 21.65
C ASN A 118 0.99 -8.80 23.05
N LEU A 119 2.15 -9.45 23.17
CA LEU A 119 2.53 -10.15 24.41
C LEU A 119 3.14 -9.26 25.47
N HIS A 120 3.72 -8.13 25.12
CA HIS A 120 4.56 -7.34 26.04
C HIS A 120 4.25 -5.84 26.07
N SER A 121 3.36 -5.36 25.21
CA SER A 121 2.97 -3.96 25.14
C SER A 121 1.60 -3.82 24.50
N ASP A 122 1.00 -2.64 24.57
CA ASP A 122 -0.22 -2.31 23.82
C ASP A 122 0.06 -2.12 22.31
N ALA A 123 1.27 -2.46 21.85
CA ALA A 123 1.64 -2.39 20.47
C ALA A 123 0.92 -3.49 19.69
N SER A 124 0.12 -3.08 18.77
CA SER A 124 -0.57 -3.97 17.86
C SER A 124 0.37 -4.49 16.77
N GLN A 125 -0.13 -5.40 15.95
CA GLN A 125 0.60 -5.99 14.83
C GLN A 125 1.29 -4.98 13.90
N TYR A 126 0.80 -3.74 13.76
CA TYR A 126 1.40 -2.74 12.88
C TYR A 126 2.79 -2.28 13.36
N GLU A 127 3.11 -2.42 14.66
CA GLU A 127 4.44 -2.11 15.19
C GLU A 127 5.54 -3.00 14.60
N ILE A 128 5.22 -4.25 14.27
CA ILE A 128 6.16 -5.19 13.65
C ILE A 128 6.68 -4.65 12.31
N TYR A 129 5.86 -3.88 11.60
CA TYR A 129 6.19 -3.37 10.28
C TYR A 129 6.96 -2.05 10.28
N LYS A 130 6.90 -1.26 11.35
CA LYS A 130 7.56 0.05 11.42
C LYS A 130 9.02 0.05 10.99
N PRO A 131 9.85 -0.97 11.32
CA PRO A 131 11.26 -0.97 10.94
C PRO A 131 11.53 -1.08 9.44
N PHE A 132 10.62 -1.60 8.65
CA PHE A 132 10.87 -1.87 7.22
C PHE A 132 9.81 -1.36 6.25
N VAL A 133 8.89 -0.50 6.72
CA VAL A 133 7.98 0.24 5.84
C VAL A 133 8.22 1.73 5.96
N LYS A 134 7.93 2.49 4.91
CA LYS A 134 8.05 3.95 4.94
C LYS A 134 7.17 4.55 6.03
N ARG A 135 5.98 4.00 6.23
CA ARG A 135 5.08 4.32 7.33
C ARG A 135 4.06 3.21 7.55
N ALA A 136 3.71 3.00 8.82
CA ALA A 136 2.57 2.20 9.23
C ALA A 136 1.50 3.13 9.84
N TRP A 137 0.25 2.96 9.43
CA TRP A 137 -0.92 3.61 10.03
C TRP A 137 -1.80 2.58 10.70
N ARG A 138 -2.41 2.96 11.80
CA ARG A 138 -3.56 2.28 12.37
C ARG A 138 -4.76 3.19 12.18
N VAL A 139 -5.83 2.66 11.63
CA VAL A 139 -7.06 3.41 11.38
C VAL A 139 -7.94 3.27 12.61
N ASP A 140 -7.93 4.26 13.49
CA ASP A 140 -8.71 4.22 14.73
C ASP A 140 -10.12 4.81 14.57
N ARG A 141 -10.43 5.43 13.42
CA ARG A 141 -11.70 6.07 13.10
C ARG A 141 -12.02 5.92 11.61
N ALA A 142 -13.26 5.60 11.31
CA ALA A 142 -13.73 5.37 9.94
C ALA A 142 -13.60 6.62 9.04
N ASP A 143 -13.84 7.81 9.58
CA ASP A 143 -13.78 9.08 8.84
C ASP A 143 -12.37 9.48 8.37
N LEU A 144 -11.32 8.83 8.91
CA LEU A 144 -9.93 9.08 8.51
C LEU A 144 -9.47 8.19 7.34
N ILE A 145 -10.24 7.19 6.94
CA ILE A 145 -9.79 6.17 5.98
C ILE A 145 -9.38 6.78 4.64
N ALA A 146 -10.16 7.72 4.10
CA ALA A 146 -9.89 8.35 2.81
C ALA A 146 -8.56 9.11 2.81
N GLU A 147 -8.32 9.89 3.87
CA GLU A 147 -7.08 10.65 4.02
C GLU A 147 -5.86 9.75 4.23
N ILE A 148 -6.03 8.66 5.00
CA ILE A 148 -4.95 7.69 5.24
C ILE A 148 -4.62 6.95 3.95
N LEU A 149 -5.60 6.51 3.18
CA LEU A 149 -5.38 5.83 1.90
C LEU A 149 -4.67 6.73 0.90
N GLU A 150 -5.11 7.99 0.77
CA GLU A 150 -4.45 8.96 -0.12
C GLU A 150 -2.98 9.15 0.28
N LYS A 151 -2.72 9.39 1.57
CA LYS A 151 -1.36 9.54 2.09
C LYS A 151 -0.52 8.27 1.91
N ALA A 152 -1.12 7.09 2.10
CA ALA A 152 -0.44 5.81 1.97
C ALA A 152 0.03 5.58 0.53
N PHE A 153 -0.85 5.73 -0.46
CA PHE A 153 -0.49 5.58 -1.86
C PHE A 153 0.51 6.65 -2.30
N HIS A 154 0.25 7.92 -1.96
CA HIS A 154 1.18 9.00 -2.28
C HIS A 154 2.58 8.73 -1.68
N LEU A 155 2.67 8.31 -0.43
CA LEU A 155 3.96 8.02 0.20
C LEU A 155 4.64 6.79 -0.39
N ALA A 156 3.87 5.74 -0.75
CA ALA A 156 4.44 4.54 -1.38
C ALA A 156 5.12 4.86 -2.71
N GLU A 157 4.56 5.78 -3.49
CA GLU A 157 5.01 6.08 -4.86
C GLU A 157 5.92 7.31 -4.97
N SER A 158 5.98 8.19 -3.94
CA SER A 158 6.71 9.46 -3.99
C SER A 158 8.15 9.35 -3.48
N GLY A 159 9.02 10.24 -3.97
CA GLY A 159 10.43 10.30 -3.57
C GLY A 159 11.14 8.99 -3.89
N GLN A 160 11.79 8.39 -2.90
CA GLN A 160 12.23 7.01 -2.97
C GLN A 160 11.03 6.12 -2.68
N PRO A 161 10.48 5.37 -3.65
CA PRO A 161 9.30 4.53 -3.42
C PRO A 161 9.55 3.43 -2.39
N GLY A 162 8.49 2.82 -1.90
CA GLY A 162 8.64 1.73 -0.95
C GLY A 162 7.30 1.32 -0.31
N PRO A 163 7.29 0.23 0.45
CA PRO A 163 6.08 -0.28 1.06
C PRO A 163 5.58 0.61 2.21
N VAL A 164 4.27 0.58 2.39
CA VAL A 164 3.55 1.18 3.51
C VAL A 164 2.54 0.19 4.06
N LEU A 165 2.12 0.37 5.31
CA LEU A 165 1.09 -0.44 5.95
C LEU A 165 -0.10 0.43 6.37
N VAL A 166 -1.31 -0.02 6.04
CA VAL A 166 -2.59 0.49 6.55
C VAL A 166 -3.28 -0.62 7.32
N ASN A 167 -3.27 -0.53 8.62
CA ASN A 167 -3.85 -1.49 9.55
C ASN A 167 -5.25 -1.01 9.94
N VAL A 168 -6.30 -1.79 9.62
CA VAL A 168 -7.70 -1.39 9.78
C VAL A 168 -8.46 -2.43 10.61
N PRO A 169 -9.00 -2.05 11.77
CA PRO A 169 -9.86 -2.92 12.56
C PRO A 169 -11.08 -3.40 11.79
N MET A 170 -11.50 -4.64 12.02
CA MET A 170 -12.60 -5.24 11.26
C MET A 170 -13.96 -4.57 11.50
N ASP A 171 -14.17 -4.00 12.68
CA ASP A 171 -15.38 -3.20 12.97
C ASP A 171 -15.37 -1.89 12.18
N ILE A 172 -14.21 -1.23 12.06
CA ILE A 172 -14.04 -0.03 11.22
C ILE A 172 -14.35 -0.34 9.76
N PHE A 173 -13.91 -1.48 9.20
CA PHE A 173 -14.28 -1.86 7.83
C PHE A 173 -15.79 -1.93 7.60
N SER A 174 -16.55 -2.25 8.64
CA SER A 174 -18.01 -2.40 8.58
C SER A 174 -18.77 -1.13 8.93
N GLU A 175 -18.09 -0.09 9.43
CA GLU A 175 -18.74 1.19 9.71
C GLU A 175 -19.23 1.85 8.43
N VAL A 176 -20.39 2.50 8.55
CA VAL A 176 -21.02 3.23 7.45
C VAL A 176 -20.72 4.70 7.56
N ILE A 177 -20.17 5.29 6.52
CA ILE A 177 -19.78 6.70 6.46
C ILE A 177 -20.39 7.38 5.22
N SER A 178 -20.50 8.72 5.28
CA SER A 178 -20.95 9.52 4.14
C SER A 178 -19.90 9.53 3.01
N SER A 179 -20.36 9.40 1.77
CA SER A 179 -19.53 9.51 0.59
C SER A 179 -18.98 10.91 0.35
N ASP A 180 -19.67 11.97 0.84
CA ASP A 180 -19.26 13.35 0.56
C ASP A 180 -17.84 13.69 1.02
N THR A 181 -17.45 13.21 2.22
CA THR A 181 -16.10 13.42 2.74
C THR A 181 -15.07 12.63 1.96
N PHE A 182 -15.44 11.40 1.58
CA PHE A 182 -14.58 10.51 0.82
C PHE A 182 -14.35 11.05 -0.59
N ASP A 183 -15.41 11.42 -1.31
CA ASP A 183 -15.36 11.97 -2.66
C ASP A 183 -14.54 13.26 -2.73
N ARG A 184 -14.68 14.15 -1.74
CA ARG A 184 -13.87 15.38 -1.68
C ARG A 184 -12.37 15.11 -1.63
N ILE A 185 -11.93 14.04 -0.95
CA ILE A 185 -10.52 13.66 -0.90
C ILE A 185 -10.10 13.03 -2.22
N LEU A 186 -10.93 12.18 -2.80
CA LEU A 186 -10.67 11.54 -4.08
C LEU A 186 -10.55 12.55 -5.24
N ASP A 187 -11.37 13.60 -5.23
CA ASP A 187 -11.34 14.65 -6.25
C ASP A 187 -10.10 15.54 -6.15
N ASN A 188 -9.42 15.51 -4.99
CA ASN A 188 -8.20 16.28 -4.71
C ASN A 188 -6.96 15.39 -4.47
N MET A 189 -6.93 14.18 -5.04
CA MET A 189 -5.75 13.31 -4.94
C MET A 189 -4.50 14.00 -5.49
N ARG A 190 -3.40 13.84 -4.77
CA ARG A 190 -2.12 14.44 -5.14
C ARG A 190 -1.50 13.70 -6.33
N SER A 191 -1.00 14.45 -7.29
CA SER A 191 -0.17 13.89 -8.34
C SER A 191 1.22 13.53 -7.81
N ILE A 192 1.78 12.44 -8.33
CA ILE A 192 3.15 12.03 -8.00
C ILE A 192 4.11 12.88 -8.82
N ILE A 193 4.92 13.68 -8.14
CA ILE A 193 5.99 14.45 -8.76
C ILE A 193 7.25 13.62 -8.69
N LYS A 194 7.77 13.24 -9.85
CA LYS A 194 9.06 12.52 -9.93
C LYS A 194 10.20 13.53 -9.75
N PRO A 195 11.22 13.23 -8.93
CA PRO A 195 12.39 14.08 -8.83
C PRO A 195 13.10 14.14 -10.19
N SER A 196 13.63 15.31 -10.54
CA SER A 196 14.42 15.53 -11.73
C SER A 196 15.65 16.36 -11.39
N ILE A 197 16.65 16.33 -12.24
CA ILE A 197 17.80 17.23 -12.17
C ILE A 197 17.53 18.46 -13.03
N ASP A 198 18.20 19.58 -12.72
CA ASP A 198 18.14 20.77 -13.57
C ASP A 198 18.89 20.56 -14.89
N ASP A 199 18.54 21.34 -15.90
CA ASP A 199 19.08 21.22 -17.24
C ASP A 199 20.61 21.46 -17.31
N HIS A 200 21.15 22.32 -16.45
CA HIS A 200 22.58 22.59 -16.41
C HIS A 200 23.34 21.35 -15.95
N THR A 201 22.92 20.75 -14.84
CA THR A 201 23.49 19.52 -14.29
C THR A 201 23.38 18.36 -15.29
N ALA A 202 22.22 18.23 -15.97
CA ALA A 202 22.03 17.20 -17.01
C ALA A 202 23.02 17.36 -18.16
N ARG A 203 23.19 18.59 -18.70
CA ARG A 203 24.15 18.90 -19.78
C ARG A 203 25.58 18.63 -19.36
N ASP A 204 25.95 19.00 -18.13
CA ASP A 204 27.30 18.75 -17.61
C ASP A 204 27.65 17.26 -17.54
N ILE A 205 26.71 16.45 -17.04
CA ILE A 205 26.83 14.98 -16.99
C ILE A 205 27.01 14.41 -18.40
N ILE A 206 26.13 14.78 -19.34
CA ILE A 206 26.18 14.30 -20.73
C ILE A 206 27.50 14.71 -21.39
N THR A 207 27.94 15.95 -21.18
CA THR A 207 29.20 16.44 -21.73
C THR A 207 30.42 15.66 -21.21
N LYS A 208 30.43 15.37 -19.90
CA LYS A 208 31.47 14.54 -19.28
C LYS A 208 31.50 13.12 -19.84
N LEU A 209 30.33 12.50 -20.00
CA LEU A 209 30.23 11.18 -20.61
C LEU A 209 30.71 11.16 -22.05
N ALA A 210 30.28 12.13 -22.88
CA ALA A 210 30.64 12.22 -24.29
C ALA A 210 32.14 12.46 -24.51
N ASN A 211 32.81 13.21 -23.60
CA ASN A 211 34.23 13.49 -23.67
C ASN A 211 35.11 12.40 -23.03
N SER A 212 34.55 11.39 -22.42
CA SER A 212 35.25 10.29 -21.77
C SER A 212 35.74 9.27 -22.80
N LYS A 213 36.96 8.76 -22.65
CA LYS A 213 37.48 7.71 -23.53
C LYS A 213 36.78 6.34 -23.32
N ASN A 214 36.45 6.03 -22.09
CA ASN A 214 35.79 4.78 -21.70
C ASN A 214 34.72 5.09 -20.67
N PRO A 215 33.55 5.65 -21.08
CA PRO A 215 32.47 5.94 -20.13
C PRO A 215 31.85 4.66 -19.59
N VAL A 216 31.60 4.62 -18.30
CA VAL A 216 30.88 3.52 -17.62
C VAL A 216 29.72 4.10 -16.86
N SER A 217 28.52 3.57 -17.09
CA SER A 217 27.33 3.89 -16.31
C SER A 217 27.00 2.71 -15.39
N TYR A 218 26.97 2.97 -14.08
CA TYR A 218 26.48 2.02 -13.10
C TYR A 218 25.04 2.38 -12.74
N VAL A 219 24.08 1.52 -13.12
CA VAL A 219 22.65 1.78 -12.97
C VAL A 219 22.01 0.80 -12.03
N GLY A 220 21.19 1.29 -11.10
CA GLY A 220 20.40 0.49 -10.18
C GLY A 220 18.91 0.43 -10.56
N GLY A 221 18.09 -0.24 -9.72
CA GLY A 221 16.66 -0.42 -9.95
C GLY A 221 15.85 0.88 -10.11
N GLY A 222 16.34 2.00 -9.59
CA GLY A 222 15.70 3.30 -9.74
C GLY A 222 15.48 3.75 -11.20
N ILE A 223 16.30 3.25 -12.14
CA ILE A 223 16.16 3.61 -13.57
C ILE A 223 14.82 3.11 -14.15
N LEU A 224 14.30 2.00 -13.64
CA LEU A 224 13.03 1.43 -14.10
C LEU A 224 11.82 2.29 -13.67
N LEU A 225 11.97 3.05 -12.60
CA LEU A 225 10.93 3.95 -12.08
C LEU A 225 10.88 5.30 -12.83
N PHE A 226 11.97 5.63 -13.51
CA PHE A 226 12.09 6.84 -14.31
C PHE A 226 12.22 6.42 -15.77
N ILE A 227 11.15 6.07 -16.46
CA ILE A 227 11.19 5.66 -17.87
C ILE A 227 12.17 6.55 -18.61
N VAL A 228 13.40 6.08 -18.78
CA VAL A 228 14.39 6.69 -19.64
C VAL A 228 14.07 6.18 -21.03
N ILE A 229 13.36 6.98 -21.81
CA ILE A 229 13.27 6.77 -23.26
C ILE A 229 14.64 7.15 -23.79
N LEU A 230 15.45 6.13 -24.09
CA LEU A 230 16.68 6.30 -24.85
C LEU A 230 16.33 6.49 -26.33
#